data_3e22eeea97f709dcd6266221a99d682c
#
_entry.id   3e22eeea97f709dcd6266221a99d682c
#
_cell.length_a   1.000
_cell.length_b   1.000
_cell.length_c   1.000
_cell.angle_alpha   90.00
_cell.angle_beta   90.00
_cell.angle_gamma   90.00
#
_symmetry.space_group_name_H-M   'P 1'
#
loop_
_entity.id
_entity.type
_entity.pdbx_description
1 polymer ?
#
loop_
_entity_poly.entity_id
_entity_poly.type
_entity_poly.pdbx_seq_one_letter_code
_entity_poly.pdbx_strand_id
1 'polypeptide(L)'
;LDSCTHYIKDDTYTARIEKPYFTQEIRSLEGALEEFDYWHKYKKIPKYITFGNHERRLWRYEDKNPSFYGLGQKELLGSFAKYKWKVIPYGTYLMLGGVGFIHAPLNPMGKEYGGEASERQVANKSKIDIVFGHSHRAQDQRVAKISNIKNDFTRIVNVGCSLPFNHIENYARHSLTGWTYQVSEIHIWDGHIQEVHNISMKRLEEEYGRVRKT
;
A
#
# COMPACT_ATOMS: atom_id res chain seq x y z
N LEU A 1 -1.26 6.98 8.16
CA LEU A 1 -1.68 7.87 9.24
C LEU A 1 -0.49 8.28 10.10
N ASP A 2 0.18 9.33 9.69
CA ASP A 2 1.40 9.79 10.35
C ASP A 2 1.14 10.53 11.65
N SER A 3 -0.04 11.14 11.78
CA SER A 3 -0.50 11.73 13.04
C SER A 3 -0.47 10.76 14.23
N CYS A 4 -0.64 9.46 14.00
CA CYS A 4 -0.65 8.45 15.04
C CYS A 4 0.75 7.91 15.41
N THR A 5 1.81 8.31 14.71
CA THR A 5 3.15 7.71 14.87
C THR A 5 3.79 8.04 16.22
N HIS A 6 3.68 9.28 16.69
CA HIS A 6 4.31 9.68 17.95
C HIS A 6 3.59 9.22 19.18
N TYR A 7 2.33 8.90 19.09
CA TYR A 7 1.58 8.31 20.19
C TYR A 7 2.06 6.90 20.53
N ILE A 8 2.84 6.31 19.64
CA ILE A 8 3.36 4.95 19.78
C ILE A 8 4.81 4.95 20.27
N LYS A 9 5.59 5.95 19.91
CA LYS A 9 7.04 5.91 20.09
C LYS A 9 7.55 6.78 21.20
N ASP A 10 7.13 7.99 21.36
CA ASP A 10 7.73 8.90 22.36
C ASP A 10 6.99 10.21 22.52
N ASP A 11 7.15 10.77 23.69
CA ASP A 11 6.69 12.07 24.12
C ASP A 11 7.49 13.24 23.54
N THR A 12 8.28 13.06 22.50
CA THR A 12 9.04 14.15 21.90
C THR A 12 8.10 15.17 21.26
N TYR A 13 7.98 16.28 21.95
CA TYR A 13 7.14 17.42 21.61
C TYR A 13 7.35 17.94 20.17
N THR A 14 8.57 17.87 19.68
CA THR A 14 8.98 18.27 18.32
C THR A 14 8.26 17.49 17.22
N ALA A 15 7.96 16.21 17.45
CA ALA A 15 7.24 15.39 16.50
C ALA A 15 5.77 15.80 16.33
N ARG A 16 5.16 16.46 17.31
CA ARG A 16 3.77 16.94 17.23
C ARG A 16 3.62 18.16 16.32
N ILE A 17 4.62 19.01 16.27
CA ILE A 17 4.57 20.26 15.50
C ILE A 17 4.74 20.00 14.01
N GLU A 18 5.46 18.96 13.64
CA GLU A 18 5.79 18.65 12.25
C GLU A 18 4.77 17.73 11.56
N LYS A 19 3.75 17.23 12.28
CA LYS A 19 2.81 16.25 11.74
C LYS A 19 1.40 16.81 11.62
N PRO A 20 0.68 16.40 10.56
CA PRO A 20 -0.70 16.81 10.39
C PRO A 20 -1.58 16.28 11.53
N TYR A 21 -2.65 17.00 11.84
CA TYR A 21 -3.67 16.47 12.72
C TYR A 21 -4.45 15.35 12.03
N PHE A 22 -4.91 14.37 12.80
CA PHE A 22 -5.69 13.25 12.30
C PHE A 22 -6.86 13.68 11.40
N THR A 23 -7.60 14.74 11.80
CA THR A 23 -8.70 15.29 11.01
C THR A 23 -8.24 15.87 9.67
N GLN A 24 -7.04 16.39 9.57
CA GLN A 24 -6.48 16.88 8.29
C GLN A 24 -6.12 15.71 7.38
N GLU A 25 -5.57 14.62 7.93
CA GLU A 25 -5.29 13.42 7.16
C GLU A 25 -6.57 12.79 6.60
N ILE A 26 -7.63 12.71 7.42
CA ILE A 26 -8.93 12.21 6.97
C ILE A 26 -9.53 13.11 5.87
N ARG A 27 -9.47 14.43 6.00
CA ARG A 27 -9.93 15.35 4.95
C ARG A 27 -9.15 15.19 3.65
N SER A 28 -7.83 15.06 3.75
CA SER A 28 -6.97 14.82 2.58
C SER A 28 -7.29 13.49 1.91
N LEU A 29 -7.53 12.44 2.69
CA LEU A 29 -7.98 11.15 2.19
C LEU A 29 -9.33 11.28 1.48
N GLU A 30 -10.33 11.91 2.10
CA GLU A 30 -11.66 12.08 1.49
C GLU A 30 -11.58 12.86 0.19
N GLY A 31 -10.78 13.93 0.13
CA GLY A 31 -10.56 14.68 -1.11
C GLY A 31 -9.96 13.81 -2.23
N ALA A 32 -9.00 12.96 -1.90
CA ALA A 32 -8.42 12.03 -2.87
C ALA A 32 -9.42 10.95 -3.33
N LEU A 33 -10.23 10.42 -2.40
CA LEU A 33 -11.26 9.42 -2.72
C LEU A 33 -12.38 10.01 -3.58
N GLU A 34 -12.79 11.26 -3.31
CA GLU A 34 -13.79 12.00 -4.08
C GLU A 34 -13.31 12.23 -5.52
N GLU A 35 -12.08 12.66 -5.69
CA GLU A 35 -11.49 12.85 -7.01
C GLU A 35 -11.40 11.53 -7.79
N PHE A 36 -10.93 10.47 -7.13
CA PHE A 36 -10.90 9.14 -7.73
C PHE A 36 -12.30 8.68 -8.15
N ASP A 37 -13.32 8.90 -7.32
CA ASP A 37 -14.71 8.54 -7.61
C ASP A 37 -15.28 9.35 -8.76
N TYR A 38 -14.94 10.62 -8.88
CA TYR A 38 -15.34 11.48 -9.99
C TYR A 38 -14.91 10.89 -11.36
N TRP A 39 -13.69 10.44 -11.48
CA TRP A 39 -13.17 9.84 -12.72
C TRP A 39 -13.72 8.44 -12.99
N HIS A 40 -14.16 7.72 -11.95
CA HIS A 40 -14.66 6.35 -12.04
C HIS A 40 -16.18 6.22 -11.98
N LYS A 41 -16.93 7.33 -11.88
CA LYS A 41 -18.39 7.31 -11.68
C LYS A 41 -19.18 6.56 -12.76
N TYR A 42 -18.64 6.49 -13.96
CA TYR A 42 -19.28 5.80 -15.09
C TYR A 42 -18.84 4.33 -15.24
N LYS A 43 -17.87 3.88 -14.49
CA LYS A 43 -17.35 2.51 -14.54
C LYS A 43 -17.64 1.81 -13.23
N LYS A 44 -18.41 0.73 -13.29
CA LYS A 44 -18.68 -0.13 -12.11
C LYS A 44 -17.45 -1.01 -11.80
N ILE A 45 -16.31 -0.40 -11.53
CA ILE A 45 -15.08 -1.10 -11.19
C ILE A 45 -15.03 -1.30 -9.68
N PRO A 46 -14.83 -2.53 -9.18
CA PRO A 46 -14.64 -2.76 -7.76
C PRO A 46 -13.37 -2.09 -7.26
N LYS A 47 -13.46 -1.39 -6.14
CA LYS A 47 -12.36 -0.65 -5.52
C LYS A 47 -11.96 -1.34 -4.22
N TYR A 48 -10.67 -1.63 -4.06
CA TYR A 48 -10.13 -2.28 -2.88
C TYR A 48 -8.94 -1.49 -2.34
N ILE A 49 -8.76 -1.52 -1.03
CA ILE A 49 -7.56 -1.01 -0.39
C ILE A 49 -7.05 -2.03 0.63
N THR A 50 -5.79 -2.37 0.57
CA THR A 50 -5.11 -3.18 1.59
C THR A 50 -4.48 -2.25 2.60
N PHE A 51 -4.93 -2.31 3.85
CA PHE A 51 -4.36 -1.50 4.92
C PHE A 51 -2.92 -1.89 5.21
N GLY A 52 -2.10 -0.89 5.46
CA GLY A 52 -0.70 -1.01 5.73
C GLY A 52 -0.33 -0.79 7.21
N ASN A 53 0.96 -0.71 7.44
CA ASN A 53 1.52 -0.42 8.76
C ASN A 53 1.15 0.99 9.25
N HIS A 54 0.86 1.95 8.36
CA HIS A 54 0.43 3.31 8.73
C HIS A 54 -0.98 3.29 9.32
N GLU A 55 -1.94 2.59 8.69
CA GLU A 55 -3.28 2.44 9.26
C GLU A 55 -3.23 1.65 10.57
N ARG A 56 -2.39 0.60 10.65
CA ARG A 56 -2.18 -0.15 11.91
C ARG A 56 -1.74 0.74 13.08
N ARG A 57 -1.07 1.87 12.83
CA ARG A 57 -0.69 2.84 13.88
C ARG A 57 -1.91 3.38 14.60
N LEU A 58 -3.00 3.66 13.88
CA LEU A 58 -4.25 4.12 14.48
C LEU A 58 -4.82 3.08 15.45
N TRP A 59 -4.90 1.80 15.03
CA TRP A 59 -5.36 0.72 15.91
C TRP A 59 -4.53 0.63 17.18
N ARG A 60 -3.21 0.64 17.03
CA ARG A 60 -2.28 0.60 18.18
C ARG A 60 -2.36 1.83 19.09
N TYR A 61 -2.68 2.98 18.53
CA TYR A 61 -2.92 4.18 19.32
C TYR A 61 -4.19 4.05 20.14
N GLU A 62 -5.28 3.60 19.54
CA GLU A 62 -6.57 3.42 20.21
C GLU A 62 -6.51 2.33 21.30
N ASP A 63 -5.82 1.22 21.03
CA ASP A 63 -5.58 0.16 22.02
C ASP A 63 -4.88 0.68 23.29
N LYS A 64 -4.01 1.68 23.13
CA LYS A 64 -3.31 2.32 24.26
C LYS A 64 -4.11 3.44 24.93
N ASN A 65 -5.14 3.92 24.28
CA ASN A 65 -5.96 5.05 24.72
C ASN A 65 -7.45 4.65 24.72
N PRO A 66 -7.92 3.89 25.74
CA PRO A 66 -9.27 3.33 25.73
C PRO A 66 -10.39 4.35 25.57
N SER A 67 -10.18 5.61 26.00
CA SER A 67 -11.15 6.70 25.84
C SER A 67 -11.40 7.09 24.37
N PHE A 68 -10.51 6.72 23.46
CA PHE A 68 -10.61 6.97 22.02
C PHE A 68 -10.88 5.71 21.20
N TYR A 69 -11.04 4.56 21.87
CA TYR A 69 -11.20 3.28 21.20
C TYR A 69 -12.36 3.28 20.21
N GLY A 70 -12.03 2.95 18.96
CA GLY A 70 -12.98 2.86 17.86
C GLY A 70 -13.37 4.18 17.20
N LEU A 71 -13.00 5.35 17.74
CA LEU A 71 -13.41 6.65 17.19
C LEU A 71 -12.71 6.95 15.86
N GLY A 72 -11.39 6.90 15.83
CA GLY A 72 -10.63 7.14 14.61
C GLY A 72 -10.80 6.03 13.57
N GLN A 73 -10.90 4.78 14.03
CA GLN A 73 -11.20 3.65 13.14
C GLN A 73 -12.55 3.84 12.45
N LYS A 74 -13.59 4.24 13.18
CA LYS A 74 -14.92 4.51 12.62
C LYS A 74 -14.87 5.60 11.55
N GLU A 75 -14.14 6.68 11.81
CA GLU A 75 -13.98 7.79 10.88
C GLU A 75 -13.23 7.34 9.61
N LEU A 76 -12.11 6.68 9.77
CA LEU A 76 -11.31 6.17 8.64
C LEU A 76 -12.09 5.17 7.77
N LEU A 77 -12.73 4.18 8.39
CA LEU A 77 -13.53 3.19 7.68
C LEU A 77 -14.77 3.81 7.04
N GLY A 78 -15.38 4.81 7.69
CA GLY A 78 -16.49 5.59 7.16
C GLY A 78 -16.14 6.32 5.87
N SER A 79 -14.96 6.93 5.80
CA SER A 79 -14.46 7.60 4.59
C SER A 79 -14.32 6.63 3.41
N PHE A 80 -13.77 5.44 3.62
CA PHE A 80 -13.70 4.42 2.56
C PHE A 80 -15.09 3.89 2.15
N ALA A 81 -15.96 3.64 3.12
CA ALA A 81 -17.33 3.16 2.85
C ALA A 81 -18.16 4.15 2.05
N LYS A 82 -18.05 5.46 2.35
CA LYS A 82 -18.70 6.56 1.62
C LYS A 82 -18.44 6.49 0.12
N TYR A 83 -17.22 6.17 -0.27
CA TYR A 83 -16.80 6.05 -1.68
C TYR A 83 -16.78 4.61 -2.20
N LYS A 84 -17.41 3.68 -1.49
CA LYS A 84 -17.59 2.26 -1.89
C LYS A 84 -16.27 1.50 -2.09
N TRP A 85 -15.25 1.85 -1.31
CA TRP A 85 -14.03 1.05 -1.25
C TRP A 85 -14.19 -0.11 -0.27
N LYS A 86 -13.71 -1.28 -0.67
CA LYS A 86 -13.64 -2.44 0.22
C LYS A 86 -12.28 -2.45 0.90
N VAL A 87 -12.28 -2.32 2.20
CA VAL A 87 -11.07 -2.34 3.03
C VAL A 87 -10.68 -3.78 3.33
N ILE A 88 -9.43 -4.12 3.07
CA ILE A 88 -8.79 -5.37 3.44
C ILE A 88 -7.89 -5.08 4.64
N PRO A 89 -8.14 -5.70 5.81
CA PRO A 89 -7.39 -5.43 7.02
C PRO A 89 -5.88 -5.71 6.87
N TYR A 90 -5.08 -5.03 7.68
CA TYR A 90 -3.64 -5.27 7.75
C TYR A 90 -3.31 -6.75 7.96
N GLY A 91 -2.35 -7.26 7.18
CA GLY A 91 -1.91 -8.66 7.25
C GLY A 91 -2.87 -9.67 6.58
N THR A 92 -3.93 -9.19 5.93
CA THR A 92 -4.90 -10.03 5.20
C THR A 92 -4.68 -9.92 3.71
N TYR A 93 -4.81 -11.04 3.00
CA TYR A 93 -4.73 -11.06 1.54
C TYR A 93 -6.09 -10.80 0.89
N LEU A 94 -6.12 -9.91 -0.08
CA LEU A 94 -7.16 -9.86 -1.09
C LEU A 94 -6.81 -10.86 -2.19
N MET A 95 -7.67 -11.85 -2.41
CA MET A 95 -7.47 -12.83 -3.48
C MET A 95 -8.24 -12.41 -4.74
N LEU A 96 -7.53 -12.18 -5.84
CA LEU A 96 -8.11 -11.90 -7.15
C LEU A 96 -7.49 -12.83 -8.19
N GLY A 97 -8.31 -13.60 -8.89
CA GLY A 97 -7.84 -14.50 -9.95
C GLY A 97 -6.75 -15.51 -9.52
N GLY A 98 -6.71 -15.92 -8.26
CA GLY A 98 -5.68 -16.83 -7.71
C GLY A 98 -4.42 -16.13 -7.19
N VAL A 99 -4.29 -14.81 -7.41
CA VAL A 99 -3.16 -14.00 -6.95
C VAL A 99 -3.51 -13.27 -5.65
N GLY A 100 -2.57 -13.21 -4.71
CA GLY A 100 -2.73 -12.52 -3.44
C GLY A 100 -2.24 -11.07 -3.51
N PHE A 101 -3.08 -10.13 -3.07
CA PHE A 101 -2.72 -8.72 -2.93
C PHE A 101 -2.69 -8.35 -1.45
N ILE A 102 -1.61 -7.73 -1.00
CA ILE A 102 -1.40 -7.35 0.39
C ILE A 102 -0.50 -6.11 0.46
N HIS A 103 -0.61 -5.29 1.51
CA HIS A 103 0.33 -4.17 1.68
C HIS A 103 1.78 -4.66 1.87
N ALA A 104 1.98 -5.57 2.81
CA ALA A 104 3.27 -6.23 3.07
C ALA A 104 3.04 -7.68 3.50
N PRO A 105 3.69 -8.67 2.87
CA PRO A 105 3.66 -10.05 3.35
C PRO A 105 4.25 -10.14 4.76
N LEU A 106 3.61 -10.93 5.62
CA LEU A 106 4.07 -11.15 6.98
C LEU A 106 4.77 -12.51 7.12
N ASN A 107 5.82 -12.54 7.89
CA ASN A 107 6.47 -13.78 8.29
C ASN A 107 5.64 -14.52 9.36
N PRO A 108 5.98 -15.76 9.73
CA PRO A 108 5.25 -16.52 10.75
C PRO A 108 5.21 -15.85 12.14
N MET A 109 6.09 -14.88 12.39
CA MET A 109 6.11 -14.09 13.63
C MET A 109 5.27 -12.81 13.55
N GLY A 110 4.52 -12.59 12.44
CA GLY A 110 3.68 -11.42 12.22
C GLY A 110 4.45 -10.12 11.91
N LYS A 111 5.73 -10.23 11.49
CA LYS A 111 6.54 -9.08 11.05
C LYS A 111 6.60 -9.03 9.54
N GLU A 112 6.62 -7.82 8.99
CA GLU A 112 6.80 -7.59 7.55
C GLU A 112 8.14 -8.17 7.08
N TYR A 113 8.16 -8.78 5.90
CA TYR A 113 9.39 -9.08 5.20
C TYR A 113 10.05 -7.75 4.78
N GLY A 114 11.33 -7.61 5.07
CA GLY A 114 12.11 -6.41 4.76
C GLY A 114 13.52 -6.76 4.29
N GLY A 115 14.28 -5.72 3.92
CA GLY A 115 15.64 -5.84 3.39
C GLY A 115 15.68 -6.03 1.87
N GLU A 116 16.90 -6.14 1.32
CA GLU A 116 17.15 -6.13 -0.12
C GLU A 116 16.64 -7.37 -0.86
N ALA A 117 16.52 -8.50 -0.16
CA ALA A 117 16.10 -9.77 -0.74
C ALA A 117 14.70 -10.20 -0.28
N SER A 118 13.87 -9.26 0.19
CA SER A 118 12.54 -9.59 0.74
C SER A 118 11.64 -10.29 -0.27
N GLU A 119 11.63 -9.86 -1.52
CA GLU A 119 10.81 -10.42 -2.59
C GLU A 119 11.18 -11.87 -2.88
N ARG A 120 12.46 -12.16 -2.94
CA ARG A 120 12.96 -13.52 -3.14
C ARG A 120 12.65 -14.44 -1.94
N GLN A 121 12.75 -13.93 -0.73
CA GLN A 121 12.38 -14.68 0.48
C GLN A 121 10.89 -15.03 0.48
N VAL A 122 10.02 -14.06 0.11
CA VAL A 122 8.59 -14.29 -0.04
C VAL A 122 8.32 -15.31 -1.13
N ALA A 123 8.94 -15.18 -2.31
CA ALA A 123 8.78 -16.11 -3.43
C ALA A 123 9.14 -17.55 -3.07
N ASN A 124 10.21 -17.75 -2.30
CA ASN A 124 10.62 -19.08 -1.84
C ASN A 124 9.61 -19.73 -0.89
N LYS A 125 8.86 -18.94 -0.13
CA LYS A 125 7.94 -19.43 0.90
C LYS A 125 6.48 -19.43 0.47
N SER A 126 6.12 -18.60 -0.49
CA SER A 126 4.75 -18.51 -0.99
C SER A 126 4.38 -19.73 -1.85
N LYS A 127 3.09 -20.09 -1.79
CA LYS A 127 2.48 -21.08 -2.68
C LYS A 127 1.67 -20.44 -3.81
N ILE A 128 1.50 -19.14 -3.78
CA ILE A 128 0.73 -18.34 -4.74
C ILE A 128 1.55 -17.14 -5.19
N ASP A 129 1.20 -16.59 -6.32
CA ASP A 129 1.73 -15.29 -6.74
C ASP A 129 1.21 -14.18 -5.84
N ILE A 130 2.07 -13.19 -5.55
CA ILE A 130 1.73 -12.09 -4.65
C ILE A 130 2.13 -10.75 -5.26
N VAL A 131 1.24 -9.78 -5.14
CA VAL A 131 1.48 -8.36 -5.41
C VAL A 131 1.45 -7.60 -4.09
N PHE A 132 2.47 -6.79 -3.84
CA PHE A 132 2.55 -5.99 -2.62
C PHE A 132 3.32 -4.67 -2.85
N GLY A 133 3.34 -3.79 -1.84
CA GLY A 133 4.10 -2.53 -1.85
C GLY A 133 5.05 -2.41 -0.66
N HIS A 134 4.85 -1.42 0.21
CA HIS A 134 5.52 -1.21 1.50
C HIS A 134 6.97 -0.71 1.43
N SER A 135 7.87 -1.38 0.73
CA SER A 135 9.28 -0.98 0.66
C SER A 135 9.56 0.18 -0.31
N HIS A 136 8.56 0.61 -1.06
CA HIS A 136 8.63 1.65 -2.09
C HIS A 136 9.61 1.34 -3.24
N ARG A 137 10.20 0.15 -3.29
CA ARG A 137 11.08 -0.30 -4.37
C ARG A 137 10.32 -1.26 -5.26
N ALA A 138 10.32 -1.01 -6.56
CA ALA A 138 9.74 -1.95 -7.51
C ALA A 138 10.67 -3.13 -7.74
N GLN A 139 10.14 -4.33 -7.60
CA GLN A 139 10.87 -5.57 -7.88
C GLN A 139 9.91 -6.63 -8.41
N ASP A 140 10.41 -7.47 -9.30
CA ASP A 140 9.70 -8.59 -9.88
C ASP A 140 10.60 -9.85 -9.74
N GLN A 141 10.18 -10.77 -8.91
CA GLN A 141 10.93 -12.00 -8.62
C GLN A 141 10.13 -13.23 -9.03
N ARG A 142 10.76 -14.08 -9.84
CA ARG A 142 10.19 -15.35 -10.26
C ARG A 142 11.06 -16.48 -9.75
N VAL A 143 10.48 -17.41 -9.00
CA VAL A 143 11.20 -18.54 -8.41
C VAL A 143 10.54 -19.84 -8.82
N ALA A 144 11.31 -20.70 -9.51
CA ALA A 144 10.86 -22.04 -9.88
C ALA A 144 10.60 -22.92 -8.64
N LYS A 145 9.57 -23.72 -8.70
CA LYS A 145 9.23 -24.70 -7.65
C LYS A 145 9.75 -26.08 -8.00
N ILE A 146 10.13 -26.82 -7.00
CA ILE A 146 10.43 -28.26 -7.15
C ILE A 146 9.09 -29.00 -7.14
N SER A 147 8.61 -29.34 -8.34
CA SER A 147 7.35 -30.05 -8.54
C SER A 147 7.41 -30.90 -9.80
N ASN A 148 6.39 -31.73 -10.01
CA ASN A 148 6.26 -32.56 -11.25
C ASN A 148 5.62 -31.73 -12.39
N ILE A 149 5.29 -30.47 -12.18
CA ILE A 149 4.64 -29.59 -13.14
C ILE A 149 5.73 -28.79 -13.87
N LYS A 150 5.76 -28.87 -15.19
CA LYS A 150 6.66 -28.01 -16.00
C LYS A 150 6.27 -26.55 -15.84
N ASN A 151 7.27 -25.70 -15.70
CA ASN A 151 7.08 -24.24 -15.52
C ASN A 151 6.32 -23.86 -14.23
N ASP A 152 6.35 -24.71 -13.21
CA ASP A 152 5.82 -24.36 -11.90
C ASP A 152 6.72 -23.31 -11.23
N PHE A 153 6.16 -22.17 -10.89
CA PHE A 153 6.88 -21.05 -10.28
C PHE A 153 5.96 -20.23 -9.39
N THR A 154 6.56 -19.43 -8.55
CA THR A 154 5.87 -18.34 -7.85
C THR A 154 6.45 -17.02 -8.31
N ARG A 155 5.60 -16.05 -8.64
CA ARG A 155 5.99 -14.70 -9.01
C ARG A 155 5.57 -13.72 -7.93
N ILE A 156 6.49 -12.90 -7.49
CA ILE A 156 6.28 -11.89 -6.46
C ILE A 156 6.61 -10.54 -7.06
N VAL A 157 5.62 -9.64 -7.02
CA VAL A 157 5.74 -8.28 -7.57
C VAL A 157 5.61 -7.27 -6.44
N ASN A 158 6.65 -6.49 -6.23
CA ASN A 158 6.60 -5.28 -5.41
C ASN A 158 6.41 -4.09 -6.36
N VAL A 159 5.29 -3.38 -6.18
CA VAL A 159 4.86 -2.34 -7.13
C VAL A 159 5.54 -0.98 -6.93
N GLY A 160 6.42 -0.82 -5.94
CA GLY A 160 6.98 0.49 -5.61
C GLY A 160 5.99 1.39 -4.88
N CYS A 161 5.96 2.68 -5.22
CA CYS A 161 5.03 3.65 -4.65
C CYS A 161 4.45 4.60 -5.72
N SER A 162 3.26 5.11 -5.47
CA SER A 162 2.58 6.10 -6.32
C SER A 162 2.67 7.53 -5.76
N LEU A 163 3.70 7.82 -4.97
CA LEU A 163 4.01 9.18 -4.54
C LEU A 163 4.38 10.06 -5.74
N PRO A 164 4.24 11.40 -5.64
CA PRO A 164 4.74 12.31 -6.65
C PRO A 164 6.21 12.02 -6.97
N PHE A 165 6.60 12.18 -8.23
CA PHE A 165 7.96 11.86 -8.66
C PHE A 165 9.02 12.63 -7.85
N ASN A 166 10.00 11.91 -7.33
CA ASN A 166 11.05 12.42 -6.44
C ASN A 166 10.58 12.93 -5.05
N HIS A 167 9.32 12.71 -4.68
CA HIS A 167 8.89 13.00 -3.31
C HIS A 167 9.55 12.01 -2.33
N ILE A 168 10.17 12.54 -1.30
CA ILE A 168 10.79 11.73 -0.22
C ILE A 168 10.10 12.11 1.08
N GLU A 169 9.50 11.11 1.73
CA GLU A 169 8.87 11.27 3.04
C GLU A 169 9.88 11.72 4.11
N ASN A 170 9.42 12.51 5.06
CA ASN A 170 10.28 13.09 6.10
C ASN A 170 11.12 12.07 6.86
N TYR A 171 10.57 10.89 7.13
CA TYR A 171 11.27 9.83 7.83
C TYR A 171 12.45 9.23 7.03
N ALA A 172 12.45 9.39 5.71
CA ALA A 172 13.45 8.83 4.80
C ALA A 172 14.48 9.86 4.29
N ARG A 173 14.40 11.13 4.72
CA ARG A 173 15.26 12.23 4.23
C ARG A 173 16.76 11.97 4.28
N HIS A 174 17.19 11.20 5.27
CA HIS A 174 18.61 10.89 5.49
C HIS A 174 19.01 9.50 5.01
N SER A 175 18.12 8.79 4.34
CA SER A 175 18.35 7.45 3.82
C SER A 175 18.59 7.49 2.32
N LEU A 176 19.53 6.65 1.85
CA LEU A 176 19.64 6.36 0.43
C LEU A 176 18.44 5.47 0.06
N THR A 177 17.43 6.07 -0.55
CA THR A 177 16.22 5.37 -0.96
C THR A 177 16.35 4.90 -2.40
N GLY A 178 16.09 3.63 -2.64
CA GLY A 178 15.90 3.12 -4.00
C GLY A 178 14.42 3.11 -4.41
N TRP A 179 13.68 4.17 -4.06
CA TRP A 179 12.24 4.25 -4.32
C TRP A 179 11.92 4.32 -5.80
N THR A 180 10.90 3.60 -6.21
CA THR A 180 10.41 3.55 -7.57
C THR A 180 9.00 4.13 -7.62
N TYR A 181 8.84 5.25 -8.30
CA TYR A 181 7.62 6.05 -8.38
C TYR A 181 6.80 5.61 -9.58
N GLN A 182 5.77 4.80 -9.36
CA GLN A 182 4.97 4.22 -10.45
C GLN A 182 3.61 3.73 -9.98
N VAL A 183 2.72 3.51 -10.93
CA VAL A 183 1.54 2.64 -10.81
C VAL A 183 1.74 1.42 -11.69
N SER A 184 1.13 0.31 -11.32
CA SER A 184 1.29 -0.96 -12.05
C SER A 184 -0.06 -1.51 -12.47
N GLU A 185 -0.16 -1.92 -13.72
CA GLU A 185 -1.24 -2.72 -14.27
C GLU A 185 -0.81 -4.19 -14.24
N ILE A 186 -1.61 -5.04 -13.61
CA ILE A 186 -1.28 -6.45 -13.40
C ILE A 186 -2.28 -7.30 -14.19
N HIS A 187 -1.78 -8.07 -15.13
CA HIS A 187 -2.58 -9.02 -15.89
C HIS A 187 -2.46 -10.42 -15.28
N ILE A 188 -3.60 -10.97 -14.90
CA ILE A 188 -3.70 -12.28 -14.26
C ILE A 188 -4.43 -13.23 -15.19
N TRP A 189 -3.83 -14.40 -15.40
CA TRP A 189 -4.43 -15.47 -16.17
C TRP A 189 -4.09 -16.81 -15.52
N ASP A 190 -5.08 -17.68 -15.41
CA ASP A 190 -4.94 -19.05 -14.88
C ASP A 190 -4.25 -19.12 -13.50
N GLY A 191 -4.62 -18.19 -12.63
CA GLY A 191 -4.08 -18.14 -11.26
C GLY A 191 -2.69 -17.52 -11.12
N HIS A 192 -2.10 -17.01 -12.20
CA HIS A 192 -0.74 -16.47 -12.21
C HIS A 192 -0.69 -15.04 -12.76
N ILE A 193 0.29 -14.28 -12.29
CA ILE A 193 0.66 -12.99 -12.86
C ILE A 193 1.37 -13.25 -14.19
N GLN A 194 0.74 -12.88 -15.31
CA GLN A 194 1.33 -13.04 -16.63
C GLN A 194 2.16 -11.82 -17.03
N GLU A 195 1.59 -10.63 -16.92
CA GLU A 195 2.23 -9.39 -17.32
C GLU A 195 2.12 -8.33 -16.23
N VAL A 196 3.12 -7.47 -16.18
CA VAL A 196 3.19 -6.29 -15.30
C VAL A 196 3.59 -5.10 -16.15
N HIS A 197 2.70 -4.13 -16.27
CA HIS A 197 2.96 -2.89 -16.99
C HIS A 197 3.13 -1.75 -16.00
N ASN A 198 4.36 -1.27 -15.87
CA ASN A 198 4.70 -0.19 -14.95
C ASN A 198 4.65 1.15 -15.68
N ILE A 199 3.90 2.09 -15.13
CA ILE A 199 3.75 3.45 -15.64
C ILE A 199 4.37 4.39 -14.62
N SER A 200 5.45 5.09 -14.99
CA SER A 200 6.15 5.96 -14.04
C SER A 200 5.30 7.17 -13.66
N MET A 201 5.38 7.58 -12.40
CA MET A 201 4.73 8.80 -11.91
C MET A 201 5.21 10.05 -12.65
N LYS A 202 6.50 10.10 -13.03
CA LYS A 202 7.03 11.19 -13.86
C LYS A 202 6.25 11.34 -15.17
N ARG A 203 6.01 10.23 -15.88
CA ARG A 203 5.23 10.24 -17.12
C ARG A 203 3.79 10.70 -16.88
N LEU A 204 3.15 10.19 -15.82
CA LEU A 204 1.79 10.59 -15.48
C LEU A 204 1.68 12.08 -15.14
N GLU A 205 2.64 12.62 -14.42
CA GLU A 205 2.71 14.05 -14.12
C GLU A 205 2.94 14.91 -15.38
N GLU A 206 3.76 14.46 -16.31
CA GLU A 206 4.01 15.15 -17.59
C GLU A 206 2.77 15.13 -18.50
N GLU A 207 2.08 13.99 -18.58
CA GLU A 207 0.91 13.82 -19.45
C GLU A 207 -0.38 14.46 -18.87
N TYR A 208 -0.60 14.31 -17.56
CA TYR A 208 -1.88 14.66 -16.92
C TYR A 208 -1.78 15.77 -15.87
N GLY A 209 -0.59 16.06 -15.34
CA GLY A 209 -0.41 17.07 -14.29
C GLY A 209 -0.71 18.51 -14.72
N ARG A 210 -0.85 18.77 -16.02
CA ARG A 210 -1.16 20.09 -16.59
C ARG A 210 -2.66 20.41 -16.66
N VAL A 211 -3.53 19.43 -16.40
CA VAL A 211 -5.00 19.57 -16.56
C VAL A 211 -5.64 20.44 -15.45
N ARG A 212 -4.90 20.80 -14.40
CA ARG A 212 -5.40 21.55 -13.24
C ARG A 212 -5.11 23.06 -13.24
N LYS A 213 -4.79 23.67 -14.36
CA LYS A 213 -4.57 25.14 -14.44
C LYS A 213 -5.70 25.90 -15.12
N THR A 214 -6.92 25.36 -15.10
CA THR A 214 -8.12 26.12 -15.53
C THR A 214 -9.14 26.15 -14.42
#